data_d3fd99c0e21b49bb95eb6e4610701395
#
_entry.id   d3fd99c0e21b49bb95eb6e4610701395
#
_cell.length_a   1.000
_cell.length_b   1.000
_cell.length_c   1.000
_cell.angle_alpha   90.00
_cell.angle_beta   90.00
_cell.angle_gamma   90.00
#
_symmetry.space_group_name_H-M   'P 1'
#
loop_
_entity.id
_entity.type
_entity.pdbx_description
1 polymer ?
#
loop_
_entity_poly.entity_id
_entity_poly.type
_entity_poly.pdbx_seq_one_letter_code
_entity_poly.pdbx_strand_id
1 'polypeptide(L)'
;MNAMRAFLPVSVALSLTACGSTVPVGGFDGGGGQGEAGGADGGGGGSTATDGGGGAGVGGANIEIHMRSSTAPFAHMDGLAGQTPTMHKSGVRSLTLFRQMGDPEPLEVFDFGQDSVEVDYADGADTLVYTAKAADLPQATFTVARVVHTYVKYDVAATMHYMGLTIPGNFDNMQVMSDGTLVDGTLRDAGYYEYTFNGANQSFPVSGTNAPVPEYDAGGGFNVVFEDGEWAYYFPVNLPVDPSLETDVSVILSVNMHESFRWQDQPTAGYATGVFDVTPTTFEPVLRFGANTFSLSLE
;
A
#
# COMPACT_ATOMS: atom_id res chain seq x y z
N MET A 1 -62.66 -14.71 -4.07
CA MET A 1 -61.63 -15.73 -4.20
C MET A 1 -60.34 -14.98 -4.57
N ASN A 2 -59.59 -14.58 -3.56
CA ASN A 2 -58.33 -13.84 -3.72
C ASN A 2 -57.17 -14.81 -3.52
N ALA A 3 -56.42 -15.07 -4.58
CA ALA A 3 -55.22 -15.89 -4.52
C ALA A 3 -54.04 -15.00 -4.11
N MET A 4 -53.64 -15.17 -2.88
CA MET A 4 -52.45 -14.55 -2.29
C MET A 4 -51.21 -15.32 -2.78
N ARG A 5 -50.44 -14.75 -3.72
CA ARG A 5 -49.14 -15.30 -4.14
C ARG A 5 -48.07 -14.92 -3.10
N ALA A 6 -47.61 -15.93 -2.41
CA ALA A 6 -46.45 -15.81 -1.53
C ALA A 6 -45.17 -15.63 -2.36
N PHE A 7 -44.46 -14.54 -2.16
CA PHE A 7 -43.10 -14.37 -2.63
C PHE A 7 -42.14 -15.05 -1.63
N LEU A 8 -41.46 -16.08 -2.08
CA LEU A 8 -40.32 -16.67 -1.38
C LEU A 8 -39.07 -15.77 -1.64
N PRO A 9 -38.30 -15.42 -0.63
CA PRO A 9 -37.01 -14.77 -0.85
C PRO A 9 -36.03 -15.80 -1.42
N VAL A 10 -35.52 -15.50 -2.60
CA VAL A 10 -34.37 -16.23 -3.18
C VAL A 10 -33.12 -15.67 -2.48
N SER A 11 -32.59 -16.41 -1.53
CA SER A 11 -31.26 -16.17 -0.98
C SER A 11 -30.24 -16.61 -2.02
N VAL A 12 -29.66 -15.65 -2.74
CA VAL A 12 -28.47 -15.90 -3.54
C VAL A 12 -27.27 -15.90 -2.59
N ALA A 13 -26.84 -17.10 -2.21
CA ALA A 13 -25.55 -17.27 -1.57
C ALA A 13 -24.47 -17.07 -2.63
N LEU A 14 -23.79 -15.94 -2.60
CA LEU A 14 -22.58 -15.71 -3.39
C LEU A 14 -21.46 -16.54 -2.76
N SER A 15 -21.21 -17.72 -3.34
CA SER A 15 -20.02 -18.51 -2.99
C SER A 15 -18.80 -17.86 -3.62
N LEU A 16 -18.02 -17.15 -2.83
CA LEU A 16 -16.64 -16.77 -3.15
C LEU A 16 -15.82 -18.06 -3.22
N THR A 17 -15.50 -18.50 -4.42
CA THR A 17 -14.54 -19.58 -4.64
C THR A 17 -13.15 -18.98 -4.49
N ALA A 18 -12.62 -18.97 -3.28
CA ALA A 18 -11.21 -18.75 -3.05
C ALA A 18 -10.45 -19.97 -3.60
N CYS A 19 -9.62 -19.78 -4.61
CA CYS A 19 -8.60 -20.75 -5.00
C CYS A 19 -7.57 -20.83 -3.88
N GLY A 20 -7.83 -21.69 -2.90
CA GLY A 20 -6.91 -22.01 -1.82
C GLY A 20 -5.90 -23.04 -2.28
N SER A 21 -4.65 -22.66 -2.44
CA SER A 21 -3.53 -23.59 -2.42
C SER A 21 -3.28 -23.97 -0.97
N THR A 22 -3.66 -25.20 -0.61
CA THR A 22 -3.32 -25.80 0.69
C THR A 22 -1.87 -26.24 0.69
N VAL A 23 -1.03 -25.57 1.48
CA VAL A 23 0.30 -26.07 1.87
C VAL A 23 0.15 -26.71 3.24
N PRO A 24 0.66 -27.93 3.49
CA PRO A 24 0.50 -28.63 4.75
C PRO A 24 1.35 -28.00 5.87
N VAL A 25 0.70 -27.68 6.98
CA VAL A 25 1.34 -27.23 8.21
C VAL A 25 2.01 -28.42 8.89
N GLY A 26 3.34 -28.43 8.92
CA GLY A 26 4.13 -29.29 9.79
C GLY A 26 4.26 -28.64 11.16
N GLY A 27 3.71 -29.30 12.17
CA GLY A 27 3.85 -28.88 13.55
C GLY A 27 5.27 -29.07 14.07
N PHE A 28 5.73 -28.15 14.93
CA PHE A 28 6.80 -28.37 15.86
C PHE A 28 6.40 -27.92 17.27
N ASP A 29 6.45 -28.92 18.15
CA ASP A 29 6.23 -28.78 19.60
C ASP A 29 7.44 -28.14 20.30
N GLY A 30 7.15 -27.34 21.31
CA GLY A 30 7.72 -27.42 22.64
C GLY A 30 9.08 -26.78 22.93
N GLY A 31 9.09 -25.88 23.89
CA GLY A 31 10.28 -25.58 24.68
C GLY A 31 10.16 -24.29 25.48
N GLY A 32 9.64 -24.39 26.68
CA GLY A 32 9.59 -23.29 27.64
C GLY A 32 10.98 -22.93 28.20
N GLY A 33 11.15 -21.68 28.59
CA GLY A 33 12.29 -21.17 29.33
C GLY A 33 11.92 -19.88 30.04
N GLN A 34 11.66 -19.98 31.33
CA GLN A 34 11.55 -18.85 32.27
C GLN A 34 12.94 -18.32 32.63
N GLY A 35 13.06 -17.02 32.86
CA GLY A 35 14.24 -16.34 33.40
C GLY A 35 13.99 -14.85 33.51
N GLU A 36 13.49 -14.44 34.55
CA GLU A 36 13.90 -13.62 35.71
C GLU A 36 14.31 -12.18 35.43
N ALA A 37 13.69 -11.36 36.25
CA ALA A 37 13.78 -9.92 36.41
C ALA A 37 15.12 -9.46 37.07
N GLY A 38 15.47 -8.21 36.76
CA GLY A 38 16.43 -7.34 37.48
C GLY A 38 16.58 -6.08 36.69
N GLY A 39 16.22 -4.93 37.09
CA GLY A 39 16.41 -4.21 38.32
C GLY A 39 17.37 -3.05 38.09
N ALA A 40 16.78 -1.83 38.06
CA ALA A 40 17.24 -0.58 38.66
C ALA A 40 18.34 0.30 38.05
N ASP A 41 17.95 1.59 38.00
CA ASP A 41 18.71 2.82 38.31
C ASP A 41 19.61 3.44 37.21
N GLY A 42 19.28 4.62 36.72
CA GLY A 42 19.47 5.90 37.38
C GLY A 42 20.72 6.59 36.83
N GLY A 43 20.59 7.76 36.22
CA GLY A 43 21.71 8.61 35.95
C GLY A 43 21.45 9.68 34.88
N GLY A 44 20.95 10.85 35.33
CA GLY A 44 20.94 12.06 34.53
C GLY A 44 22.36 12.53 34.25
N GLY A 45 22.59 13.03 33.02
CA GLY A 45 23.83 13.67 32.62
C GLY A 45 23.56 14.63 31.48
N GLY A 46 23.34 15.90 31.83
CA GLY A 46 23.34 16.99 30.87
C GLY A 46 24.69 17.07 30.19
N SER A 47 24.73 17.16 28.88
CA SER A 47 25.89 17.50 28.10
C SER A 47 25.66 18.79 27.35
N THR A 48 26.36 19.77 27.77
CA THR A 48 26.59 21.07 27.17
C THR A 48 26.99 20.95 25.69
N ALA A 49 26.35 21.75 24.86
CA ALA A 49 26.76 22.02 23.50
C ALA A 49 28.21 22.54 23.53
N THR A 50 29.11 21.81 22.92
CA THR A 50 30.41 22.28 22.51
C THR A 50 30.34 22.55 21.02
N ASP A 51 30.30 23.84 20.72
CA ASP A 51 30.60 24.40 19.42
C ASP A 51 32.08 24.08 19.15
N GLY A 52 32.38 23.28 18.16
CA GLY A 52 33.69 22.77 17.82
C GLY A 52 33.87 22.67 16.32
N GLY A 53 34.45 23.74 15.79
CA GLY A 53 35.33 23.85 14.68
C GLY A 53 35.19 22.92 13.47
N GLY A 54 34.95 23.52 12.31
CA GLY A 54 34.95 22.91 11.00
C GLY A 54 36.15 22.03 10.71
N GLY A 55 35.93 20.72 10.78
CA GLY A 55 36.66 19.77 9.99
C GLY A 55 35.73 19.42 8.82
N ALA A 56 36.12 19.74 7.59
CA ALA A 56 35.53 19.16 6.42
C ALA A 56 35.75 17.63 6.51
N GLY A 57 34.87 16.95 7.23
CA GLY A 57 34.78 15.48 7.16
C GLY A 57 34.46 15.15 5.72
N VAL A 58 35.23 14.25 5.15
CA VAL A 58 34.92 13.59 3.88
C VAL A 58 33.63 12.76 4.13
N GLY A 59 32.53 13.44 4.22
CA GLY A 59 31.21 12.83 4.23
C GLY A 59 30.90 12.50 2.78
N GLY A 60 30.92 11.23 2.42
CA GLY A 60 30.49 10.80 1.11
C GLY A 60 29.06 11.29 0.83
N ALA A 61 28.72 11.38 -0.46
CA ALA A 61 27.43 11.85 -0.94
C ALA A 61 26.27 11.07 -0.32
N ASN A 62 25.16 11.75 -0.16
CA ASN A 62 23.88 11.12 0.17
C ASN A 62 23.18 10.63 -1.09
N ILE A 63 22.45 9.54 -0.93
CA ILE A 63 21.44 9.09 -1.90
C ILE A 63 20.09 9.28 -1.21
N GLU A 64 19.32 10.25 -1.68
CA GLU A 64 17.99 10.54 -1.16
C GLU A 64 16.96 9.80 -1.97
N ILE A 65 16.10 9.01 -1.30
CA ILE A 65 15.07 8.20 -1.95
C ILE A 65 13.73 8.88 -1.76
N HIS A 66 13.18 9.35 -2.84
CA HIS A 66 11.91 10.04 -2.90
C HIS A 66 10.83 9.20 -3.56
N MET A 67 9.60 9.33 -3.07
CA MET A 67 8.41 8.86 -3.78
C MET A 67 7.65 10.08 -4.29
N ARG A 68 7.51 10.14 -5.63
CA ARG A 68 6.86 11.27 -6.31
C ARG A 68 5.63 10.79 -7.06
N SER A 69 4.53 11.48 -6.91
CA SER A 69 3.26 11.13 -7.53
C SER A 69 2.87 12.09 -8.65
N SER A 70 2.07 11.55 -9.58
CA SER A 70 1.49 12.30 -10.68
C SER A 70 0.10 11.77 -11.02
N THR A 71 -0.81 12.67 -11.35
CA THR A 71 -2.13 12.36 -11.90
C THR A 71 -2.19 12.67 -13.41
N ALA A 72 -1.05 12.76 -14.08
CA ALA A 72 -1.01 12.93 -15.54
C ALA A 72 -1.85 11.85 -16.24
N PRO A 73 -2.57 12.19 -17.33
CA PRO A 73 -3.45 11.26 -18.01
C PRO A 73 -2.77 9.93 -18.34
N PHE A 74 -3.40 8.85 -17.95
CA PHE A 74 -2.98 7.47 -18.21
C PHE A 74 -4.10 6.74 -18.95
N ALA A 75 -3.75 6.03 -20.02
CA ALA A 75 -4.73 5.30 -20.83
C ALA A 75 -5.01 3.93 -20.23
N HIS A 76 -6.24 3.71 -19.78
CA HIS A 76 -6.71 2.41 -19.32
C HIS A 76 -7.37 1.64 -20.47
N MET A 77 -7.08 0.35 -20.58
CA MET A 77 -7.61 -0.55 -21.61
C MET A 77 -8.40 -1.73 -21.02
N ASP A 78 -8.75 -1.65 -19.75
CA ASP A 78 -9.41 -2.73 -19.00
C ASP A 78 -10.96 -2.71 -19.08
N GLY A 79 -11.53 -1.65 -19.64
CA GLY A 79 -12.98 -1.48 -19.76
C GLY A 79 -13.70 -1.23 -18.43
N LEU A 80 -12.96 -0.97 -17.36
CA LEU A 80 -13.50 -0.64 -16.04
C LEU A 80 -13.86 0.85 -15.94
N ALA A 81 -14.80 1.19 -15.08
CA ALA A 81 -14.97 2.55 -14.60
C ALA A 81 -13.81 2.93 -13.67
N GLY A 82 -13.52 4.21 -13.55
CA GLY A 82 -12.41 4.66 -12.72
C GLY A 82 -12.54 6.09 -12.25
N GLN A 83 -11.83 6.39 -11.16
CA GLN A 83 -11.64 7.77 -10.69
C GLN A 83 -10.26 7.92 -10.04
N THR A 84 -9.72 9.11 -10.10
CA THR A 84 -8.55 9.50 -9.30
C THR A 84 -9.02 9.73 -7.86
N PRO A 85 -8.47 9.03 -6.86
CA PRO A 85 -8.81 9.28 -5.46
C PRO A 85 -8.59 10.74 -5.08
N THR A 86 -9.48 11.30 -4.26
CA THR A 86 -9.35 12.66 -3.72
C THR A 86 -8.29 12.75 -2.61
N MET A 87 -8.03 11.65 -1.94
CA MET A 87 -6.91 11.42 -1.04
C MET A 87 -6.36 10.02 -1.31
N HIS A 88 -5.04 9.89 -1.37
CA HIS A 88 -4.40 8.58 -1.44
C HIS A 88 -3.08 8.65 -0.69
N LYS A 89 -2.89 7.73 0.24
CA LYS A 89 -1.69 7.59 1.06
C LYS A 89 -1.33 6.14 1.24
N SER A 90 -0.05 5.86 1.48
CA SER A 90 0.39 4.55 1.91
C SER A 90 1.55 4.63 2.90
N GLY A 91 1.70 3.62 3.72
CA GLY A 91 2.89 3.43 4.53
C GLY A 91 3.93 2.65 3.73
N VAL A 92 5.04 3.27 3.34
CA VAL A 92 6.16 2.57 2.69
C VAL A 92 7.05 1.98 3.77
N ARG A 93 7.21 0.65 3.76
CA ARG A 93 7.96 -0.11 4.77
C ARG A 93 9.39 -0.37 4.33
N SER A 94 9.59 -0.90 3.12
CA SER A 94 10.91 -1.33 2.68
C SER A 94 11.14 -1.11 1.19
N LEU A 95 12.42 -0.99 0.83
CA LEU A 95 12.92 -1.02 -0.55
C LEU A 95 14.08 -1.99 -0.64
N THR A 96 13.96 -2.98 -1.51
CA THR A 96 15.01 -3.93 -1.84
C THR A 96 15.34 -3.85 -3.34
N LEU A 97 16.61 -3.85 -3.67
CA LEU A 97 17.11 -3.80 -5.04
C LEU A 97 17.80 -5.11 -5.42
N PHE A 98 17.53 -5.59 -6.63
CA PHE A 98 18.06 -6.83 -7.18
C PHE A 98 18.84 -6.54 -8.46
N ARG A 99 20.01 -7.16 -8.60
CA ARG A 99 20.77 -7.12 -9.86
C ARG A 99 20.05 -7.85 -10.99
N GLN A 100 19.26 -8.87 -10.62
CA GLN A 100 18.37 -9.65 -11.50
C GLN A 100 17.30 -10.34 -10.65
N MET A 101 16.22 -10.79 -11.27
CA MET A 101 15.24 -11.64 -10.56
C MET A 101 15.93 -12.89 -9.98
N GLY A 102 15.64 -13.17 -8.70
CA GLY A 102 16.27 -14.28 -7.98
C GLY A 102 17.73 -14.04 -7.59
N ASP A 103 18.16 -12.79 -7.49
CA ASP A 103 19.48 -12.42 -6.94
C ASP A 103 19.62 -13.01 -5.52
N PRO A 104 20.62 -13.86 -5.25
CA PRO A 104 20.79 -14.49 -3.95
C PRO A 104 21.29 -13.53 -2.86
N GLU A 105 21.77 -12.35 -3.27
CA GLU A 105 22.31 -11.33 -2.38
C GLU A 105 21.71 -9.96 -2.77
N PRO A 106 20.39 -9.75 -2.59
CA PRO A 106 19.76 -8.47 -2.87
C PRO A 106 20.27 -7.39 -1.92
N LEU A 107 20.21 -6.14 -2.35
CA LEU A 107 20.49 -5.00 -1.50
C LEU A 107 19.20 -4.54 -0.83
N GLU A 108 19.08 -4.75 0.47
CA GLU A 108 18.08 -4.05 1.27
C GLU A 108 18.56 -2.62 1.51
N VAL A 109 17.87 -1.66 0.91
CA VAL A 109 18.21 -0.24 1.04
C VAL A 109 17.72 0.30 2.37
N PHE A 110 16.49 -0.07 2.72
CA PHE A 110 15.89 0.16 4.04
C PHE A 110 14.77 -0.84 4.31
N ASP A 111 14.56 -1.15 5.58
CA ASP A 111 13.38 -1.80 6.14
C ASP A 111 13.09 -1.20 7.52
N PHE A 112 11.91 -0.62 7.68
CA PHE A 112 11.45 -0.03 8.93
C PHE A 112 10.77 -1.04 9.87
N GLY A 113 10.75 -2.31 9.50
CA GLY A 113 10.12 -3.38 10.29
C GLY A 113 8.60 -3.22 10.38
N GLN A 114 8.08 -2.95 11.57
CA GLN A 114 6.64 -2.71 11.79
C GLN A 114 6.21 -1.27 11.49
N ASP A 115 7.16 -0.36 11.37
CA ASP A 115 6.93 1.05 11.05
C ASP A 115 6.93 1.27 9.52
N SER A 116 6.57 2.49 9.14
CA SER A 116 6.60 2.92 7.74
C SER A 116 6.65 4.43 7.64
N VAL A 117 7.10 4.94 6.51
CA VAL A 117 6.97 6.35 6.15
C VAL A 117 5.66 6.52 5.39
N GLU A 118 4.77 7.39 5.89
CA GLU A 118 3.55 7.74 5.15
C GLU A 118 3.89 8.60 3.94
N VAL A 119 3.52 8.12 2.77
CA VAL A 119 3.66 8.79 1.48
C VAL A 119 2.30 9.32 1.06
N ASP A 120 2.25 10.58 0.64
CA ASP A 120 1.09 11.20 0.02
C ASP A 120 1.20 11.09 -1.51
N TYR A 121 0.11 10.67 -2.15
CA TYR A 121 0.02 10.52 -3.60
C TYR A 121 -0.85 11.62 -4.26
N ALA A 122 -1.01 12.76 -3.62
CA ALA A 122 -1.58 13.93 -4.28
C ALA A 122 -0.75 14.32 -5.51
N ASP A 123 -1.37 14.96 -6.49
CA ASP A 123 -0.67 15.38 -7.72
C ASP A 123 0.53 16.26 -7.43
N GLY A 124 1.70 15.84 -7.92
CA GLY A 124 2.97 16.53 -7.68
C GLY A 124 3.54 16.39 -6.27
N ALA A 125 2.95 15.57 -5.39
CA ALA A 125 3.53 15.30 -4.07
C ALA A 125 4.88 14.60 -4.22
N ASP A 126 5.83 14.99 -3.36
CA ASP A 126 7.19 14.47 -3.29
C ASP A 126 7.54 14.22 -1.82
N THR A 127 7.72 12.95 -1.46
CA THR A 127 8.01 12.53 -0.09
C THR A 127 9.40 11.92 -0.03
N LEU A 128 10.30 12.50 0.76
CA LEU A 128 11.57 11.88 1.12
C LEU A 128 11.28 10.67 2.03
N VAL A 129 11.58 9.46 1.53
CA VAL A 129 11.33 8.21 2.26
C VAL A 129 12.55 7.80 3.06
N TYR A 130 13.75 7.92 2.47
CA TYR A 130 14.99 7.47 3.11
C TYR A 130 16.21 8.22 2.56
N THR A 131 17.28 8.29 3.37
CA THR A 131 18.58 8.81 2.96
C THR A 131 19.66 7.78 3.31
N ALA A 132 20.35 7.29 2.29
CA ALA A 132 21.52 6.41 2.44
C ALA A 132 22.81 7.19 2.22
N LYS A 133 23.94 6.68 2.73
CA LYS A 133 25.27 7.13 2.31
C LYS A 133 25.72 6.33 1.10
N ALA A 134 26.14 7.00 0.05
CA ALA A 134 26.63 6.31 -1.16
C ALA A 134 27.77 5.34 -0.83
N ALA A 135 28.67 5.73 0.07
CA ALA A 135 29.81 4.91 0.49
C ALA A 135 29.43 3.59 1.19
N ASP A 136 28.22 3.49 1.73
CA ASP A 136 27.71 2.28 2.41
C ASP A 136 27.05 1.29 1.44
N LEU A 137 26.84 1.69 0.18
CA LEU A 137 26.18 0.87 -0.82
C LEU A 137 27.20 0.18 -1.74
N PRO A 138 26.90 -1.03 -2.25
CA PRO A 138 27.79 -1.72 -3.17
C PRO A 138 27.79 -1.08 -4.55
N GLN A 139 28.94 -1.06 -5.22
CA GLN A 139 29.00 -0.70 -6.64
C GLN A 139 28.31 -1.80 -7.47
N ALA A 140 27.15 -1.46 -8.02
CA ALA A 140 26.36 -2.38 -8.81
C ALA A 140 25.37 -1.64 -9.72
N THR A 141 24.82 -2.36 -10.71
CA THR A 141 23.62 -1.92 -11.43
C THR A 141 22.48 -2.86 -11.06
N PHE A 142 21.40 -2.27 -10.54
CA PHE A 142 20.20 -3.00 -10.18
C PHE A 142 19.16 -2.90 -11.29
N THR A 143 18.46 -4.01 -11.55
CA THR A 143 17.49 -4.10 -12.65
C THR A 143 16.07 -4.38 -12.19
N VAL A 144 15.88 -4.67 -10.90
CA VAL A 144 14.57 -4.88 -10.29
C VAL A 144 14.54 -4.19 -8.94
N ALA A 145 13.45 -3.50 -8.63
CA ALA A 145 13.13 -2.98 -7.31
C ALA A 145 11.93 -3.72 -6.72
N ARG A 146 11.95 -3.94 -5.41
CA ARG A 146 10.85 -4.46 -4.61
C ARG A 146 10.50 -3.44 -3.56
N VAL A 147 9.23 -3.02 -3.52
CA VAL A 147 8.68 -2.12 -2.49
C VAL A 147 7.59 -2.83 -1.72
N VAL A 148 7.59 -2.68 -0.41
CA VAL A 148 6.55 -3.19 0.49
C VAL A 148 5.84 -2.04 1.15
N HIS A 149 4.51 -2.16 1.23
CA HIS A 149 3.65 -1.22 1.92
C HIS A 149 3.02 -1.88 3.15
N THR A 150 2.95 -1.16 4.27
CA THR A 150 2.22 -1.62 5.46
C THR A 150 0.71 -1.48 5.28
N TYR A 151 0.27 -0.37 4.70
CA TYR A 151 -1.14 -0.08 4.44
C TYR A 151 -1.30 0.85 3.24
N VAL A 152 -2.53 0.89 2.73
CA VAL A 152 -3.00 1.92 1.80
C VAL A 152 -4.27 2.56 2.35
N LYS A 153 -4.42 3.88 2.13
CA LYS A 153 -5.62 4.67 2.43
C LYS A 153 -6.01 5.45 1.19
N TYR A 154 -7.30 5.51 0.90
CA TYR A 154 -7.80 6.35 -0.18
C TYR A 154 -9.25 6.78 0.05
N ASP A 155 -9.60 7.94 -0.45
CA ASP A 155 -10.97 8.45 -0.51
C ASP A 155 -11.40 8.56 -1.95
N VAL A 156 -12.61 8.10 -2.23
CA VAL A 156 -13.23 8.18 -3.55
C VAL A 156 -14.66 8.67 -3.42
N ALA A 157 -15.12 9.38 -4.44
CA ALA A 157 -16.53 9.74 -4.50
C ALA A 157 -17.39 8.50 -4.71
N ALA A 158 -18.49 8.38 -3.97
CA ALA A 158 -19.39 7.24 -4.06
C ALA A 158 -20.85 7.67 -3.86
N THR A 159 -21.75 6.80 -4.26
CA THR A 159 -23.20 7.01 -4.04
C THR A 159 -23.77 5.82 -3.29
N MET A 160 -24.36 6.07 -2.12
CA MET A 160 -25.02 5.04 -1.34
C MET A 160 -26.50 4.91 -1.69
N HIS A 161 -26.92 3.68 -1.92
CA HIS A 161 -28.33 3.29 -2.09
C HIS A 161 -28.84 2.67 -0.80
N TYR A 162 -29.72 3.39 -0.10
CA TYR A 162 -30.27 2.95 1.18
C TYR A 162 -31.74 3.32 1.31
N MET A 163 -32.59 2.32 1.58
CA MET A 163 -34.05 2.51 1.78
C MET A 163 -34.76 3.30 0.65
N GLY A 164 -34.35 3.09 -0.60
CA GLY A 164 -34.87 3.80 -1.77
C GLY A 164 -34.36 5.23 -1.95
N LEU A 165 -33.41 5.65 -1.13
CA LEU A 165 -32.69 6.91 -1.26
C LEU A 165 -31.38 6.71 -2.01
N THR A 166 -30.97 7.70 -2.77
CA THR A 166 -29.67 7.82 -3.41
C THR A 166 -28.91 8.96 -2.75
N ILE A 167 -27.84 8.63 -2.06
CA ILE A 167 -27.11 9.55 -1.17
C ILE A 167 -25.69 9.70 -1.73
N PRO A 168 -25.32 10.86 -2.28
CA PRO A 168 -23.92 11.11 -2.67
C PRO A 168 -23.06 11.30 -1.43
N GLY A 169 -21.78 10.89 -1.52
CA GLY A 169 -20.83 10.98 -0.43
C GLY A 169 -19.44 10.52 -0.84
N ASN A 170 -18.63 10.22 0.16
CA ASN A 170 -17.28 9.67 -0.01
C ASN A 170 -17.19 8.27 0.60
N PHE A 171 -16.41 7.45 -0.03
CA PHE A 171 -16.05 6.12 0.45
C PHE A 171 -14.56 6.14 0.84
N ASP A 172 -14.33 6.17 2.15
CA ASP A 172 -13.01 6.17 2.75
C ASP A 172 -12.57 4.72 2.97
N ASN A 173 -11.37 4.40 2.55
CA ASN A 173 -10.81 3.07 2.70
C ASN A 173 -9.46 3.13 3.41
N MET A 174 -9.24 2.19 4.31
CA MET A 174 -7.93 1.81 4.82
C MET A 174 -7.80 0.29 4.73
N GLN A 175 -6.71 -0.18 4.16
CA GLN A 175 -6.43 -1.60 4.02
C GLN A 175 -4.98 -1.91 4.39
N VAL A 176 -4.79 -2.93 5.21
CA VAL A 176 -3.48 -3.43 5.63
C VAL A 176 -2.92 -4.36 4.56
N MET A 177 -1.67 -4.11 4.19
CA MET A 177 -0.94 -4.80 3.13
C MET A 177 0.16 -5.73 3.65
N SER A 178 0.54 -5.61 4.92
CA SER A 178 1.59 -6.43 5.55
C SER A 178 1.17 -6.88 6.94
N ASP A 179 1.49 -8.12 7.31
CA ASP A 179 1.27 -8.66 8.64
C ASP A 179 1.99 -7.82 9.70
N GLY A 180 1.37 -7.71 10.87
CA GLY A 180 1.93 -6.96 11.99
C GLY A 180 1.93 -5.44 11.82
N THR A 181 1.13 -4.89 10.91
CA THR A 181 0.96 -3.44 10.75
C THR A 181 0.20 -2.84 11.93
N LEU A 182 0.73 -1.75 12.48
CA LEU A 182 0.08 -1.04 13.59
C LEU A 182 -1.01 -0.11 13.08
N VAL A 183 -2.26 -0.42 13.44
CA VAL A 183 -3.45 0.41 13.15
C VAL A 183 -4.10 0.78 14.46
N ASP A 184 -4.19 2.07 14.76
CA ASP A 184 -4.79 2.62 15.99
C ASP A 184 -4.32 1.92 17.28
N GLY A 185 -3.02 1.62 17.37
CA GLY A 185 -2.42 0.95 18.51
C GLY A 185 -2.66 -0.58 18.57
N THR A 186 -3.26 -1.16 17.53
CA THR A 186 -3.49 -2.61 17.42
C THR A 186 -2.75 -3.18 16.21
N LEU A 187 -2.03 -4.29 16.40
CA LEU A 187 -1.41 -5.01 15.29
C LEU A 187 -2.50 -5.69 14.46
N ARG A 188 -2.40 -5.52 13.15
CA ARG A 188 -3.30 -6.11 12.15
C ARG A 188 -2.48 -6.86 11.12
N ASP A 189 -3.05 -7.93 10.59
CA ASP A 189 -2.45 -8.71 9.52
C ASP A 189 -2.94 -8.25 8.14
N ALA A 190 -2.20 -8.57 7.10
CA ALA A 190 -2.55 -8.29 5.71
C ALA A 190 -3.96 -8.77 5.39
N GLY A 191 -4.72 -7.92 4.71
CA GLY A 191 -6.13 -8.15 4.41
C GLY A 191 -7.10 -7.60 5.46
N TYR A 192 -6.64 -7.03 6.58
CA TYR A 192 -7.53 -6.23 7.42
C TYR A 192 -7.93 -4.96 6.70
N TYR A 193 -9.19 -4.53 6.87
CA TYR A 193 -9.71 -3.30 6.26
C TYR A 193 -10.69 -2.56 7.16
N GLU A 194 -10.75 -1.26 6.95
CA GLU A 194 -11.78 -0.36 7.47
C GLU A 194 -12.31 0.46 6.30
N TYR A 195 -13.61 0.30 6.00
CA TYR A 195 -14.31 1.04 4.97
C TYR A 195 -15.39 1.89 5.62
N THR A 196 -15.49 3.14 5.22
CA THR A 196 -16.53 4.06 5.74
C THR A 196 -17.15 4.85 4.60
N PHE A 197 -18.43 4.69 4.40
CA PHE A 197 -19.16 5.64 3.56
C PHE A 197 -19.61 6.83 4.41
N ASN A 198 -19.30 8.04 3.97
CA ASN A 198 -19.68 9.30 4.60
C ASN A 198 -20.59 10.10 3.66
N GLY A 199 -21.85 10.29 4.04
CA GLY A 199 -22.83 11.05 3.25
C GLY A 199 -24.04 11.48 4.08
N ALA A 200 -24.68 12.59 3.69
CA ALA A 200 -25.86 13.15 4.36
C ALA A 200 -25.72 13.32 5.90
N ASN A 201 -24.52 13.71 6.37
CA ASN A 201 -24.14 13.83 7.80
C ASN A 201 -24.21 12.50 8.58
N GLN A 202 -24.09 11.39 7.90
CA GLN A 202 -24.02 10.05 8.49
C GLN A 202 -22.78 9.33 8.00
N SER A 203 -22.26 8.43 8.85
CA SER A 203 -21.15 7.54 8.53
C SER A 203 -21.60 6.09 8.69
N PHE A 204 -21.19 5.25 7.75
CA PHE A 204 -21.49 3.80 7.73
C PHE A 204 -20.16 3.04 7.71
N PRO A 205 -19.56 2.80 8.89
CA PRO A 205 -18.28 2.07 8.96
C PRO A 205 -18.52 0.56 8.85
N VAL A 206 -17.59 -0.11 8.16
CA VAL A 206 -17.50 -1.56 8.07
C VAL A 206 -16.02 -1.94 8.20
N SER A 207 -15.71 -2.93 9.00
CA SER A 207 -14.35 -3.46 9.12
C SER A 207 -14.36 -4.99 9.06
N GLY A 208 -13.26 -5.57 8.66
CA GLY A 208 -13.11 -7.01 8.56
C GLY A 208 -11.70 -7.43 8.16
N THR A 209 -11.60 -8.70 7.76
CA THR A 209 -10.39 -9.32 7.24
C THR A 209 -10.66 -9.87 5.83
N ASN A 210 -9.60 -10.26 5.12
CA ASN A 210 -9.67 -10.76 3.75
C ASN A 210 -10.18 -9.71 2.74
N ALA A 211 -9.69 -8.47 2.89
CA ALA A 211 -9.90 -7.46 1.86
C ALA A 211 -9.46 -8.01 0.49
N PRO A 212 -10.21 -7.75 -0.57
CA PRO A 212 -9.78 -8.15 -1.90
C PRO A 212 -8.47 -7.43 -2.24
N VAL A 213 -7.50 -8.19 -2.75
CA VAL A 213 -6.31 -7.60 -3.34
C VAL A 213 -6.58 -7.42 -4.82
N PRO A 214 -6.33 -6.24 -5.37
CA PRO A 214 -6.58 -5.98 -6.76
C PRO A 214 -5.76 -6.91 -7.65
N GLU A 215 -6.40 -7.47 -8.66
CA GLU A 215 -5.69 -8.14 -9.74
C GLU A 215 -4.89 -7.11 -10.52
N TYR A 216 -3.59 -7.33 -10.65
CA TYR A 216 -2.75 -6.60 -11.59
C TYR A 216 -2.61 -7.40 -12.85
N ASP A 217 -3.08 -6.82 -13.96
CA ASP A 217 -2.64 -7.33 -15.22
C ASP A 217 -1.22 -6.76 -15.53
N ALA A 218 -0.45 -7.53 -16.28
CA ALA A 218 0.94 -7.24 -16.60
C ALA A 218 1.15 -5.96 -17.43
N GLY A 219 0.10 -5.19 -17.73
CA GLY A 219 0.17 -3.96 -18.54
C GLY A 219 0.82 -2.79 -17.83
N GLY A 220 0.86 -2.79 -16.49
CA GLY A 220 1.45 -1.72 -15.67
C GLY A 220 2.97 -1.78 -15.53
N GLY A 221 3.61 -2.81 -16.06
CA GLY A 221 5.06 -2.97 -15.99
C GLY A 221 5.59 -3.39 -14.62
N PHE A 222 4.72 -3.82 -13.70
CA PHE A 222 5.09 -4.33 -12.38
C PHE A 222 4.25 -5.56 -12.00
N ASN A 223 4.76 -6.33 -11.03
CA ASN A 223 4.08 -7.49 -10.48
C ASN A 223 3.78 -7.26 -9.00
N VAL A 224 2.63 -7.75 -8.54
CA VAL A 224 2.27 -7.78 -7.12
C VAL A 224 2.24 -9.23 -6.66
N VAL A 225 2.96 -9.54 -5.61
CA VAL A 225 3.11 -10.89 -5.06
C VAL A 225 2.83 -10.85 -3.57
N PHE A 226 2.07 -11.84 -3.08
CA PHE A 226 1.95 -12.06 -1.64
C PHE A 226 2.99 -13.09 -1.21
N GLU A 227 3.91 -12.68 -0.36
CA GLU A 227 5.00 -13.52 0.15
C GLU A 227 5.33 -13.11 1.58
N ASP A 228 5.68 -14.07 2.43
CA ASP A 228 6.11 -13.84 3.81
C ASP A 228 5.15 -12.94 4.64
N GLY A 229 3.84 -13.01 4.37
CA GLY A 229 2.83 -12.22 5.07
C GLY A 229 2.68 -10.79 4.56
N GLU A 230 3.23 -10.45 3.40
CA GLU A 230 3.18 -9.09 2.86
C GLU A 230 2.94 -9.04 1.36
N TRP A 231 2.31 -7.96 0.89
CA TRP A 231 2.16 -7.66 -0.51
C TRP A 231 3.36 -6.85 -0.99
N ALA A 232 4.17 -7.45 -1.87
CA ALA A 232 5.35 -6.87 -2.46
C ALA A 232 5.10 -6.46 -3.91
N TYR A 233 5.63 -5.30 -4.29
CA TYR A 233 5.55 -4.73 -5.63
C TYR A 233 6.90 -4.82 -6.29
N TYR A 234 7.04 -5.65 -7.33
CA TYR A 234 8.24 -5.82 -8.12
C TYR A 234 8.13 -5.07 -9.44
N PHE A 235 9.08 -4.23 -9.76
CA PHE A 235 9.11 -3.50 -11.04
C PHE A 235 10.53 -3.37 -11.59
N PRO A 236 10.68 -3.30 -12.93
CA PRO A 236 11.97 -3.15 -13.57
C PRO A 236 12.53 -1.76 -13.31
N VAL A 237 13.83 -1.71 -13.08
CA VAL A 237 14.59 -0.47 -12.91
C VAL A 237 15.89 -0.56 -13.71
N ASN A 238 16.59 0.55 -13.85
CA ASN A 238 17.98 0.59 -14.31
C ASN A 238 18.73 1.60 -13.44
N LEU A 239 19.16 1.13 -12.27
CA LEU A 239 19.77 1.96 -11.24
C LEU A 239 21.25 1.59 -11.07
N PRO A 240 22.17 2.35 -11.67
CA PRO A 240 23.58 2.26 -11.32
C PRO A 240 23.84 2.92 -9.98
N VAL A 241 24.48 2.21 -9.07
CA VAL A 241 24.92 2.71 -7.77
C VAL A 241 26.45 2.78 -7.78
N ASP A 242 26.99 3.94 -7.45
CA ASP A 242 28.43 4.19 -7.34
C ASP A 242 28.76 4.71 -5.92
N PRO A 243 29.48 3.93 -5.10
CA PRO A 243 29.87 4.33 -3.76
C PRO A 243 30.87 5.49 -3.72
N SER A 244 31.47 5.82 -4.85
CA SER A 244 32.45 6.92 -4.97
C SER A 244 31.83 8.27 -5.29
N LEU A 245 30.49 8.39 -5.28
CA LEU A 245 29.83 9.67 -5.51
C LEU A 245 30.29 10.73 -4.52
N GLU A 246 30.59 11.91 -5.03
CA GLU A 246 31.03 13.08 -4.26
C GLU A 246 29.93 14.13 -4.06
N THR A 247 28.83 14.00 -4.81
CA THR A 247 27.66 14.90 -4.76
C THR A 247 26.40 14.10 -4.47
N ASP A 248 25.51 14.69 -3.70
CA ASP A 248 24.21 14.10 -3.39
C ASP A 248 23.41 13.84 -4.67
N VAL A 249 22.65 12.73 -4.67
CA VAL A 249 21.82 12.27 -5.80
C VAL A 249 20.45 11.88 -5.26
N SER A 250 19.41 12.27 -6.00
CA SER A 250 18.04 11.83 -5.69
C SER A 250 17.66 10.64 -6.57
N VAL A 251 17.17 9.58 -5.94
CA VAL A 251 16.51 8.44 -6.55
C VAL A 251 15.02 8.68 -6.44
N ILE A 252 14.36 8.89 -7.58
CA ILE A 252 12.94 9.19 -7.63
C ILE A 252 12.14 7.95 -8.04
N LEU A 253 11.32 7.46 -7.11
CA LEU A 253 10.28 6.47 -7.35
C LEU A 253 9.03 7.22 -7.81
N SER A 254 8.77 7.23 -9.11
CA SER A 254 7.62 7.93 -9.69
C SER A 254 6.43 6.99 -9.81
N VAL A 255 5.25 7.47 -9.41
CA VAL A 255 4.01 6.73 -9.36
C VAL A 255 2.91 7.49 -10.08
N ASN A 256 2.16 6.83 -10.96
CA ASN A 256 1.01 7.44 -11.62
C ASN A 256 -0.30 7.01 -10.97
N MET A 257 -1.14 8.00 -10.60
CA MET A 257 -2.37 7.81 -9.85
C MET A 257 -3.64 8.21 -10.61
N HIS A 258 -3.52 8.53 -11.91
CA HIS A 258 -4.67 8.94 -12.73
C HIS A 258 -5.72 7.82 -12.83
N GLU A 259 -6.95 8.08 -12.36
CA GLU A 259 -8.03 7.10 -12.31
C GLU A 259 -7.61 5.73 -11.77
N SER A 260 -6.74 5.71 -10.74
CA SER A 260 -6.16 4.48 -10.21
C SER A 260 -7.12 3.64 -9.38
N PHE A 261 -8.22 4.20 -8.91
CA PHE A 261 -9.32 3.44 -8.31
C PHE A 261 -10.28 2.99 -9.42
N ARG A 262 -10.38 1.66 -9.65
CA ARG A 262 -11.10 1.09 -10.78
C ARG A 262 -12.05 0.00 -10.30
N TRP A 263 -13.28 0.03 -10.82
CA TRP A 263 -14.32 -0.93 -10.44
C TRP A 263 -15.10 -1.44 -11.66
N GLN A 264 -15.74 -2.58 -11.46
CA GLN A 264 -16.68 -3.11 -12.43
C GLN A 264 -18.03 -2.40 -12.25
N ASP A 265 -18.31 -1.45 -13.13
CA ASP A 265 -19.57 -0.71 -13.18
C ASP A 265 -20.76 -1.65 -13.41
N GLN A 266 -21.82 -1.53 -12.62
CA GLN A 266 -23.00 -2.41 -12.65
C GLN A 266 -24.30 -1.62 -12.91
N PRO A 267 -24.46 -0.94 -14.05
CA PRO A 267 -25.64 -0.12 -14.33
C PRO A 267 -26.95 -0.94 -14.38
N THR A 268 -26.86 -2.24 -14.61
CA THR A 268 -28.03 -3.16 -14.62
C THR A 268 -28.62 -3.39 -13.23
N ALA A 269 -27.91 -3.07 -12.17
CA ALA A 269 -28.42 -3.09 -10.79
C ALA A 269 -29.25 -1.84 -10.43
N GLY A 270 -29.42 -0.91 -11.36
CA GLY A 270 -30.10 0.37 -11.14
C GLY A 270 -29.16 1.45 -10.64
N TYR A 271 -27.85 1.22 -10.74
CA TYR A 271 -26.79 2.15 -10.41
C TYR A 271 -26.49 3.08 -11.59
N ALA A 272 -25.82 4.20 -11.31
CA ALA A 272 -25.48 5.17 -12.33
C ALA A 272 -24.16 4.80 -13.01
N THR A 273 -24.14 4.78 -14.34
CA THR A 273 -22.91 4.47 -15.10
C THR A 273 -21.78 5.42 -14.76
N GLY A 274 -20.60 4.88 -14.44
CA GLY A 274 -19.40 5.62 -14.11
C GLY A 274 -19.40 6.27 -12.72
N VAL A 275 -20.35 5.89 -11.87
CA VAL A 275 -20.40 6.29 -10.46
C VAL A 275 -20.11 5.04 -9.62
N PHE A 276 -19.28 5.18 -8.61
CA PHE A 276 -19.03 4.08 -7.69
C PHE A 276 -20.21 3.96 -6.72
N ASP A 277 -20.99 2.90 -6.87
CA ASP A 277 -22.22 2.69 -6.13
C ASP A 277 -22.02 1.69 -4.98
N VAL A 278 -22.56 2.05 -3.81
CA VAL A 278 -22.46 1.25 -2.59
C VAL A 278 -23.82 1.09 -1.91
N THR A 279 -23.94 0.08 -1.06
CA THR A 279 -25.03 -0.09 -0.10
C THR A 279 -24.43 -0.20 1.31
N PRO A 280 -25.22 -0.20 2.40
CA PRO A 280 -24.66 -0.39 3.74
C PRO A 280 -23.87 -1.70 3.95
N THR A 281 -24.02 -2.67 3.06
CA THR A 281 -23.44 -4.00 3.21
C THR A 281 -22.65 -4.49 2.00
N THR A 282 -22.71 -3.77 0.87
CA THR A 282 -22.06 -4.17 -0.38
C THR A 282 -21.62 -2.94 -1.16
N PHE A 283 -20.70 -3.14 -2.07
CA PHE A 283 -20.26 -2.13 -3.05
C PHE A 283 -19.98 -2.81 -4.39
N GLU A 284 -19.89 -2.04 -5.44
CA GLU A 284 -19.47 -2.54 -6.75
C GLU A 284 -18.08 -3.16 -6.66
N PRO A 285 -17.79 -4.25 -7.41
CA PRO A 285 -16.52 -4.93 -7.32
C PRO A 285 -15.35 -4.01 -7.68
N VAL A 286 -14.51 -3.70 -6.70
CA VAL A 286 -13.25 -2.98 -6.92
C VAL A 286 -12.23 -3.99 -7.41
N LEU A 287 -11.68 -3.75 -8.60
CA LEU A 287 -10.74 -4.66 -9.24
C LEU A 287 -9.31 -4.13 -9.22
N ARG A 288 -9.14 -2.82 -9.08
CA ARG A 288 -7.82 -2.17 -8.98
C ARG A 288 -7.88 -0.94 -8.09
N PHE A 289 -6.85 -0.74 -7.32
CA PHE A 289 -6.54 0.50 -6.61
C PHE A 289 -5.02 0.61 -6.43
N GLY A 290 -4.50 1.80 -6.17
CA GLY A 290 -3.07 2.01 -6.02
C GLY A 290 -2.47 2.65 -7.27
N ALA A 291 -1.28 2.24 -7.68
CA ALA A 291 -0.56 2.86 -8.77
C ALA A 291 -0.88 2.24 -10.13
N ASN A 292 -0.92 3.07 -11.17
CA ASN A 292 -0.97 2.59 -12.56
C ASN A 292 0.40 2.13 -13.06
N THR A 293 1.45 2.83 -12.65
CA THR A 293 2.83 2.53 -13.02
C THR A 293 3.79 2.89 -11.89
N PHE A 294 4.90 2.17 -11.84
CA PHE A 294 6.08 2.52 -11.07
C PHE A 294 7.26 2.71 -12.03
N SER A 295 8.06 3.74 -11.80
CA SER A 295 9.35 3.91 -12.45
C SER A 295 10.36 4.49 -11.48
N LEU A 296 11.65 4.28 -11.77
CA LEU A 296 12.74 4.82 -10.98
C LEU A 296 13.69 5.58 -11.89
N SER A 297 14.07 6.78 -11.46
CA SER A 297 15.04 7.64 -12.13
C SER A 297 16.02 8.24 -11.15
N LEU A 298 17.15 8.72 -11.67
CA LEU A 298 18.14 9.52 -10.95
C LEU A 298 18.01 10.98 -11.35
N GLU A 299 18.06 11.90 -10.36
CA GLU A 299 18.10 13.35 -10.53
C GLU A 299 19.28 13.98 -9.77
#